data_04902b990cad896c5185628ca9ae96d1
#
_entry.id   04902b990cad896c5185628ca9ae96d1
#
_cell.length_a   1.000
_cell.length_b   1.000
_cell.length_c   1.000
_cell.angle_alpha   90.00
_cell.angle_beta   90.00
_cell.angle_gamma   90.00
#
_symmetry.space_group_name_H-M   'P 1'
#
loop_
_entity.id
_entity.type
_entity.pdbx_description
1 polymer ?
#
loop_
_entity_poly.entity_id
_entity_poly.type
_entity_poly.pdbx_seq_one_letter_code
_entity_poly.pdbx_strand_id
1 'polypeptide(L)'
;MRKFLCLALSVVATLAALVGCSYDDEPLWNKVTELEKDVDKNREDITTLTALVDALSAGKVIIATETTDEGVVLTFSDGTTILIRHGKDGTNGSDGADGDTLFISIEESDTEVIITLSDGRVIRLPKLPENGDDEPGYELRILTFEDADARFSPYELGYCGQTITQWSDLIAEDQYMSSLIYDMSGSEPYYWCDEGNTELYHAFPYNYGSYAYWGGGHAVSNYANLDYESSGDYMNQLTVYGPEGAGGHNGSQNFAMHFGYKDDSGYNGTEELPSIEFADNTERVIDHIYVNNSCYAINCYIGGNGLTAPIGEGDRAWVIATGYNADDEIVGELEFLLADGPEGIVTEWTKWDLSSLGKVAKVVFNLAGTSDNGYGFSQPAYFAYDDIAVRFEK
;
A
#
# COMPACT_ATOMS: atom_id res chain seq x y z
N MET A 1 6.28 92.42 -20.22
CA MET A 1 5.74 91.30 -20.98
C MET A 1 6.53 90.00 -20.74
N ARG A 2 7.85 89.92 -20.74
CA ARG A 2 8.59 88.63 -20.51
C ARG A 2 8.39 87.97 -19.15
N LYS A 3 8.17 88.72 -18.05
CA LYS A 3 7.97 88.19 -16.73
C LYS A 3 6.57 87.50 -16.54
N PHE A 4 5.57 88.04 -17.24
CA PHE A 4 4.21 87.45 -17.23
C PHE A 4 4.14 86.17 -18.07
N LEU A 5 4.96 86.11 -19.16
CA LEU A 5 4.99 84.91 -19.96
C LEU A 5 5.66 83.73 -19.26
N CYS A 6 6.69 83.98 -18.46
CA CYS A 6 7.32 82.93 -17.62
C CYS A 6 6.44 82.42 -16.50
N LEU A 7 5.65 83.38 -15.92
CA LEU A 7 4.70 82.96 -14.85
C LEU A 7 3.55 82.16 -15.43
N ALA A 8 3.05 82.53 -16.63
CA ALA A 8 1.98 81.73 -17.25
C ALA A 8 2.49 80.36 -17.75
N LEU A 9 3.72 80.25 -18.24
CA LEU A 9 4.31 78.98 -18.59
C LEU A 9 4.57 78.03 -17.37
N SER A 10 4.99 78.64 -16.24
CA SER A 10 5.19 77.82 -15.01
C SER A 10 3.88 77.30 -14.42
N VAL A 11 2.78 78.08 -14.47
CA VAL A 11 1.47 77.68 -14.04
C VAL A 11 0.87 76.62 -14.92
N VAL A 12 1.08 76.70 -16.26
CA VAL A 12 0.63 75.66 -17.19
C VAL A 12 1.45 74.36 -17.02
N ALA A 13 2.76 74.47 -16.78
CA ALA A 13 3.62 73.32 -16.52
C ALA A 13 3.25 72.62 -15.14
N THR A 14 2.89 73.37 -14.13
CA THR A 14 2.43 72.83 -12.84
C THR A 14 1.02 72.27 -12.92
N LEU A 15 0.13 72.84 -13.73
CA LEU A 15 -1.18 72.23 -13.99
C LEU A 15 -1.08 70.95 -14.84
N ALA A 16 -0.16 70.91 -15.78
CA ALA A 16 0.08 69.69 -16.58
C ALA A 16 0.75 68.56 -15.77
N ALA A 17 1.50 68.89 -14.70
CA ALA A 17 2.06 67.94 -13.76
C ALA A 17 1.05 67.44 -12.72
N LEU A 18 -0.11 68.06 -12.63
CA LEU A 18 -1.22 67.66 -11.71
C LEU A 18 -2.31 66.83 -12.43
N VAL A 19 -2.21 66.70 -13.79
CA VAL A 19 -2.95 65.63 -14.45
C VAL A 19 -2.11 64.37 -14.24
N GLY A 20 -2.10 63.91 -12.99
CA GLY A 20 -1.62 62.57 -12.67
C GLY A 20 -2.38 61.63 -13.57
N CYS A 21 -1.68 60.75 -14.30
CA CYS A 21 -2.30 59.56 -14.84
C CYS A 21 -3.11 58.95 -13.71
N SER A 22 -4.41 59.08 -13.73
CA SER A 22 -5.26 58.24 -12.92
C SER A 22 -5.09 56.88 -13.53
N TYR A 23 -4.12 56.15 -12.98
CA TYR A 23 -3.99 54.73 -13.28
C TYR A 23 -5.24 54.14 -12.63
N ASP A 24 -6.14 53.62 -13.44
CA ASP A 24 -7.29 52.83 -12.99
C ASP A 24 -6.75 51.49 -12.53
N ASP A 25 -6.58 51.31 -11.22
CA ASP A 25 -6.13 50.10 -10.59
C ASP A 25 -7.29 49.13 -10.25
N GLU A 26 -8.55 49.54 -10.50
CA GLU A 26 -9.71 48.71 -10.30
C GLU A 26 -9.63 47.35 -11.05
N PRO A 27 -9.19 47.26 -12.30
CA PRO A 27 -9.00 45.98 -12.99
C PRO A 27 -7.94 45.10 -12.32
N LEU A 28 -6.89 45.70 -11.74
CA LEU A 28 -5.86 44.96 -11.02
C LEU A 28 -6.40 44.41 -9.71
N TRP A 29 -7.13 45.22 -8.95
CA TRP A 29 -7.76 44.77 -7.71
C TRP A 29 -8.83 43.71 -7.94
N ASN A 30 -9.60 43.82 -9.02
CA ASN A 30 -10.55 42.80 -9.40
C ASN A 30 -9.85 41.46 -9.71
N LYS A 31 -8.69 41.52 -10.41
CA LYS A 31 -7.89 40.31 -10.68
C LYS A 31 -7.27 39.71 -9.41
N VAL A 32 -6.79 40.55 -8.49
CA VAL A 32 -6.30 40.08 -7.17
C VAL A 32 -7.40 39.38 -6.40
N THR A 33 -8.59 39.96 -6.34
CA THR A 33 -9.73 39.36 -5.64
C THR A 33 -10.19 38.04 -6.29
N GLU A 34 -10.12 37.94 -7.62
CA GLU A 34 -10.37 36.69 -8.35
C GLU A 34 -9.33 35.63 -7.99
N LEU A 35 -8.04 35.97 -8.01
CA LEU A 35 -6.95 35.05 -7.62
C LEU A 35 -7.06 34.63 -6.14
N GLU A 36 -7.46 35.52 -5.23
CA GLU A 36 -7.69 35.15 -3.84
C GLU A 36 -8.79 34.08 -3.72
N LYS A 37 -9.89 34.22 -4.46
CA LYS A 37 -10.96 33.20 -4.49
C LYS A 37 -10.49 31.86 -5.07
N ASP A 38 -9.68 31.91 -6.13
CA ASP A 38 -9.13 30.71 -6.76
C ASP A 38 -8.17 29.98 -5.78
N VAL A 39 -7.35 30.72 -5.04
CA VAL A 39 -6.45 30.16 -4.01
C VAL A 39 -7.25 29.51 -2.87
N ASP A 40 -8.31 30.18 -2.40
CA ASP A 40 -9.14 29.62 -1.33
C ASP A 40 -9.88 28.36 -1.78
N LYS A 41 -10.40 28.34 -3.02
CA LYS A 41 -11.01 27.16 -3.64
C LYS A 41 -10.01 26.01 -3.76
N ASN A 42 -8.82 26.27 -4.31
CA ASN A 42 -7.78 25.24 -4.45
C ASN A 42 -7.37 24.66 -3.09
N ARG A 43 -7.38 25.49 -2.02
CA ARG A 43 -7.12 25.01 -0.65
C ARG A 43 -8.21 24.07 -0.16
N GLU A 44 -9.48 24.40 -0.41
CA GLU A 44 -10.63 23.53 -0.08
C GLU A 44 -10.54 22.20 -0.84
N ASP A 45 -10.26 22.25 -2.15
CA ASP A 45 -10.13 21.07 -3.00
C ASP A 45 -8.99 20.15 -2.54
N ILE A 46 -7.82 20.72 -2.19
CA ILE A 46 -6.67 19.97 -1.63
C ILE A 46 -7.05 19.32 -0.29
N THR A 47 -7.75 20.04 0.57
CA THR A 47 -8.19 19.51 1.86
C THR A 47 -9.14 18.33 1.67
N THR A 48 -10.10 18.43 0.76
CA THR A 48 -11.05 17.37 0.44
C THR A 48 -10.33 16.15 -0.15
N LEU A 49 -9.40 16.38 -1.09
CA LEU A 49 -8.62 15.30 -1.70
C LEU A 49 -7.75 14.58 -0.67
N THR A 50 -7.10 15.32 0.22
CA THR A 50 -6.30 14.75 1.32
C THR A 50 -7.17 13.87 2.22
N ALA A 51 -8.35 14.37 2.62
CA ALA A 51 -9.25 13.58 3.46
C ALA A 51 -9.76 12.30 2.76
N LEU A 52 -9.98 12.33 1.43
CA LEU A 52 -10.34 11.14 0.65
C LEU A 52 -9.19 10.12 0.61
N VAL A 53 -7.96 10.59 0.39
CA VAL A 53 -6.75 9.75 0.39
C VAL A 53 -6.51 9.14 1.77
N ASP A 54 -6.66 9.93 2.83
CA ASP A 54 -6.53 9.44 4.22
C ASP A 54 -7.60 8.37 4.53
N ALA A 55 -8.84 8.57 4.07
CA ALA A 55 -9.90 7.61 4.26
C ALA A 55 -9.62 6.29 3.51
N LEU A 56 -9.12 6.37 2.27
CA LEU A 56 -8.68 5.20 1.49
C LEU A 56 -7.53 4.46 2.17
N SER A 57 -6.50 5.21 2.58
CA SER A 57 -5.31 4.66 3.23
C SER A 57 -5.65 3.97 4.57
N ALA A 58 -6.67 4.47 5.27
CA ALA A 58 -7.19 3.87 6.50
C ALA A 58 -8.18 2.72 6.25
N GLY A 59 -8.38 2.31 4.98
CA GLY A 59 -9.31 1.22 4.63
C GLY A 59 -10.78 1.52 4.93
N LYS A 60 -11.16 2.81 5.08
CA LYS A 60 -12.55 3.19 5.35
C LYS A 60 -13.42 2.96 4.13
N VAL A 61 -14.63 2.44 4.34
CA VAL A 61 -15.62 2.22 3.29
C VAL A 61 -16.77 3.24 3.43
N ILE A 62 -17.37 3.61 2.32
CA ILE A 62 -18.55 4.48 2.30
C ILE A 62 -19.77 3.65 2.70
N ILE A 63 -20.51 4.14 3.71
CA ILE A 63 -21.74 3.50 4.20
C ILE A 63 -22.99 4.26 3.75
N ALA A 64 -22.87 5.54 3.39
CA ALA A 64 -23.96 6.33 2.84
C ALA A 64 -23.44 7.47 1.97
N THR A 65 -24.24 7.87 0.98
CA THR A 65 -24.04 9.06 0.16
C THR A 65 -25.31 9.92 0.22
N GLU A 66 -25.16 11.22 0.32
CA GLU A 66 -26.27 12.17 0.32
C GLU A 66 -25.98 13.32 -0.64
N THR A 67 -26.84 13.52 -1.64
CA THR A 67 -26.74 14.66 -2.53
C THR A 67 -27.46 15.85 -1.93
N THR A 68 -26.74 16.96 -1.76
CA THR A 68 -27.23 18.23 -1.21
C THR A 68 -27.12 19.34 -2.25
N ASP A 69 -27.69 20.52 -1.97
CA ASP A 69 -27.54 21.69 -2.84
C ASP A 69 -26.09 22.19 -2.90
N GLU A 70 -25.24 21.82 -1.93
CA GLU A 70 -23.83 22.23 -1.87
C GLU A 70 -22.88 21.22 -2.52
N GLY A 71 -23.26 19.96 -2.64
CA GLY A 71 -22.41 18.89 -3.13
C GLY A 71 -22.88 17.50 -2.71
N VAL A 72 -22.00 16.53 -2.79
CA VAL A 72 -22.22 15.17 -2.32
C VAL A 72 -21.49 14.93 -1.00
N VAL A 73 -22.22 14.53 0.02
CA VAL A 73 -21.69 14.12 1.33
C VAL A 73 -21.45 12.61 1.31
N LEU A 74 -20.23 12.20 1.56
CA LEU A 74 -19.85 10.79 1.76
C LEU A 74 -19.76 10.53 3.26
N THR A 75 -20.43 9.48 3.76
CA THR A 75 -20.31 9.02 5.14
C THR A 75 -19.52 7.71 5.16
N PHE A 76 -18.47 7.65 5.97
CA PHE A 76 -17.58 6.51 6.09
C PHE A 76 -17.95 5.61 7.27
N SER A 77 -17.42 4.37 7.27
CA SER A 77 -17.68 3.33 8.27
C SER A 77 -17.33 3.70 9.71
N ASP A 78 -16.46 4.69 9.91
CA ASP A 78 -16.12 5.25 11.23
C ASP A 78 -17.03 6.42 11.65
N GLY A 79 -18.04 6.76 10.85
CA GLY A 79 -18.97 7.86 11.08
C GLY A 79 -18.44 9.24 10.66
N THR A 80 -17.21 9.33 10.09
CA THR A 80 -16.70 10.57 9.53
C THR A 80 -17.41 10.91 8.22
N THR A 81 -17.51 12.21 7.89
CA THR A 81 -18.15 12.69 6.66
C THR A 81 -17.21 13.58 5.87
N ILE A 82 -17.26 13.48 4.53
CA ILE A 82 -16.56 14.36 3.60
C ILE A 82 -17.58 14.94 2.63
N LEU A 83 -17.59 16.28 2.52
CA LEU A 83 -18.41 16.99 1.51
C LEU A 83 -17.55 17.27 0.27
N ILE A 84 -17.96 16.72 -0.87
CA ILE A 84 -17.41 17.06 -2.19
C ILE A 84 -18.34 18.09 -2.82
N ARG A 85 -17.89 19.34 -2.89
CA ARG A 85 -18.72 20.46 -3.37
C ARG A 85 -18.92 20.40 -4.87
N HIS A 86 -20.14 20.73 -5.32
CA HIS A 86 -20.42 21.02 -6.73
C HIS A 86 -19.65 22.26 -7.18
N GLY A 87 -19.14 22.26 -8.40
CA GLY A 87 -18.65 23.48 -9.03
C GLY A 87 -19.79 24.49 -9.13
N LYS A 88 -19.57 25.75 -8.72
CA LYS A 88 -20.58 26.79 -8.89
C LYS A 88 -20.85 27.01 -10.38
N ASP A 89 -22.11 26.91 -10.79
CA ASP A 89 -22.58 27.36 -12.10
C ASP A 89 -22.13 28.80 -12.29
N GLY A 90 -21.37 29.08 -13.36
CA GLY A 90 -21.05 30.44 -13.76
C GLY A 90 -22.34 31.19 -14.01
N THR A 91 -22.49 32.37 -13.39
CA THR A 91 -23.65 33.25 -13.65
C THR A 91 -23.76 33.52 -15.14
N ASN A 92 -24.94 33.27 -15.74
CA ASN A 92 -25.35 33.46 -17.12
C ASN A 92 -24.55 34.51 -17.89
N GLY A 93 -23.57 34.08 -18.66
CA GLY A 93 -22.89 34.81 -19.70
C GLY A 93 -22.64 33.85 -20.85
N SER A 94 -23.04 34.22 -22.08
CA SER A 94 -22.90 33.40 -23.27
C SER A 94 -21.50 32.76 -23.34
N ASP A 95 -21.47 31.42 -23.46
CA ASP A 95 -20.28 30.59 -23.77
C ASP A 95 -19.02 30.86 -22.93
N GLY A 96 -19.15 30.82 -21.62
CA GLY A 96 -18.01 30.68 -20.70
C GLY A 96 -17.63 29.21 -20.57
N ALA A 97 -16.33 28.90 -20.70
CA ALA A 97 -15.79 27.58 -20.40
C ALA A 97 -16.23 27.16 -18.98
N ASP A 98 -16.57 25.87 -18.85
CA ASP A 98 -16.96 25.25 -17.58
C ASP A 98 -15.96 25.65 -16.48
N GLY A 99 -16.49 26.15 -15.35
CA GLY A 99 -15.63 26.60 -14.26
C GLY A 99 -14.70 25.47 -13.81
N ASP A 100 -13.42 25.80 -13.63
CA ASP A 100 -12.36 24.87 -13.20
C ASP A 100 -12.71 24.22 -11.86
N THR A 101 -13.41 23.07 -11.90
CA THR A 101 -13.66 22.25 -10.72
C THR A 101 -12.69 21.07 -10.74
N LEU A 102 -12.05 20.81 -9.59
CA LEU A 102 -11.18 19.63 -9.46
C LEU A 102 -11.98 18.33 -9.65
N PHE A 103 -13.21 18.29 -9.17
CA PHE A 103 -14.11 17.14 -9.26
C PHE A 103 -15.13 17.34 -10.38
N ILE A 104 -15.03 16.53 -11.47
CA ILE A 104 -15.92 16.64 -12.66
C ILE A 104 -17.20 15.87 -12.46
N SER A 105 -17.11 14.62 -12.00
CA SER A 105 -18.27 13.77 -11.76
C SER A 105 -18.09 12.89 -10.54
N ILE A 106 -19.22 12.55 -9.93
CA ILE A 106 -19.31 11.53 -8.89
C ILE A 106 -20.39 10.56 -9.37
N GLU A 107 -19.96 9.34 -9.65
CA GLU A 107 -20.83 8.25 -10.07
C GLU A 107 -20.87 7.22 -8.95
N GLU A 108 -22.05 6.67 -8.73
CA GLU A 108 -22.31 5.73 -7.65
C GLU A 108 -22.81 4.42 -8.22
N SER A 109 -22.26 3.32 -7.75
CA SER A 109 -22.73 1.96 -7.99
C SER A 109 -23.11 1.29 -6.67
N ASP A 110 -23.54 0.04 -6.71
CA ASP A 110 -23.88 -0.74 -5.51
C ASP A 110 -22.66 -1.01 -4.63
N THR A 111 -21.44 -0.99 -5.19
CA THR A 111 -20.22 -1.41 -4.50
C THR A 111 -19.13 -0.35 -4.44
N GLU A 112 -19.25 0.75 -5.19
CA GLU A 112 -18.23 1.80 -5.22
C GLU A 112 -18.82 3.19 -5.54
N VAL A 113 -18.14 4.23 -5.08
CA VAL A 113 -18.30 5.61 -5.53
C VAL A 113 -17.09 5.98 -6.38
N ILE A 114 -17.34 6.42 -7.60
CA ILE A 114 -16.32 6.78 -8.58
C ILE A 114 -16.28 8.30 -8.72
N ILE A 115 -15.16 8.91 -8.40
CA ILE A 115 -14.94 10.35 -8.48
C ILE A 115 -13.97 10.62 -9.63
N THR A 116 -14.41 11.37 -10.64
CA THR A 116 -13.55 11.76 -11.78
C THR A 116 -13.01 13.17 -11.56
N LEU A 117 -11.67 13.31 -11.66
CA LEU A 117 -10.97 14.58 -11.54
C LEU A 117 -10.87 15.30 -12.90
N SER A 118 -10.59 16.61 -12.86
CA SER A 118 -10.46 17.47 -14.05
C SER A 118 -9.35 17.07 -15.02
N ASP A 119 -8.34 16.34 -14.55
CA ASP A 119 -7.26 15.79 -15.36
C ASP A 119 -7.54 14.38 -15.92
N GLY A 120 -8.74 13.86 -15.66
CA GLY A 120 -9.20 12.53 -16.11
C GLY A 120 -8.79 11.38 -15.19
N ARG A 121 -8.07 11.64 -14.09
CA ARG A 121 -7.81 10.63 -13.07
C ARG A 121 -9.09 10.28 -12.33
N VAL A 122 -9.16 9.04 -11.85
CA VAL A 122 -10.35 8.48 -11.20
C VAL A 122 -9.98 7.97 -9.81
N ILE A 123 -10.74 8.40 -8.80
CA ILE A 123 -10.67 7.88 -7.43
C ILE A 123 -11.85 6.91 -7.27
N ARG A 124 -11.58 5.67 -6.84
CA ARG A 124 -12.60 4.67 -6.55
C ARG A 124 -12.64 4.42 -5.05
N LEU A 125 -13.78 4.70 -4.45
CA LEU A 125 -14.01 4.50 -3.02
C LEU A 125 -14.95 3.31 -2.84
N PRO A 126 -14.58 2.26 -2.10
CA PRO A 126 -15.46 1.14 -1.84
C PRO A 126 -16.70 1.61 -1.06
N LYS A 127 -17.88 1.18 -1.50
CA LYS A 127 -19.18 1.46 -0.89
C LYS A 127 -19.83 0.17 -0.43
N LEU A 128 -20.42 0.20 0.76
CA LEU A 128 -21.33 -0.87 1.17
C LEU A 128 -22.66 -0.72 0.42
N PRO A 129 -23.30 -1.82 -0.04
CA PRO A 129 -24.60 -1.77 -0.68
C PRO A 129 -25.66 -1.09 0.20
N GLU A 130 -26.51 -0.24 -0.37
CA GLU A 130 -27.57 0.52 0.32
C GLU A 130 -28.75 -0.31 0.87
N ASN A 131 -28.71 -1.62 0.79
CA ASN A 131 -29.76 -2.45 1.37
C ASN A 131 -29.61 -2.45 2.89
N GLY A 132 -30.44 -1.65 3.52
CA GLY A 132 -30.52 -1.50 4.96
C GLY A 132 -30.53 -2.84 5.67
N ASP A 133 -29.75 -2.91 6.76
CA ASP A 133 -29.54 -4.02 7.69
C ASP A 133 -28.47 -5.07 7.33
N ASP A 134 -27.81 -5.00 6.18
CA ASP A 134 -26.68 -5.89 5.89
C ASP A 134 -25.34 -5.17 6.19
N GLU A 135 -24.95 -5.14 7.47
CA GLU A 135 -23.52 -5.23 7.77
C GLU A 135 -22.97 -6.39 6.93
N PRO A 136 -21.77 -6.29 6.30
CA PRO A 136 -21.24 -7.41 5.55
C PRO A 136 -21.40 -8.65 6.42
N GLY A 137 -21.96 -9.74 5.85
CA GLY A 137 -22.22 -10.98 6.59
C GLY A 137 -20.97 -11.61 7.18
N TYR A 138 -19.89 -10.81 7.25
CA TYR A 138 -18.59 -11.16 7.82
C TYR A 138 -18.00 -9.97 8.59
N GLU A 139 -17.12 -10.28 9.54
CA GLU A 139 -16.17 -9.34 10.14
C GLU A 139 -14.79 -9.56 9.56
N LEU A 140 -13.98 -8.49 9.44
CA LEU A 140 -12.57 -8.62 9.12
C LEU A 140 -11.78 -8.77 10.42
N ARG A 141 -10.94 -9.81 10.49
CA ARG A 141 -9.91 -9.96 11.49
C ARG A 141 -8.57 -9.84 10.81
N ILE A 142 -7.64 -9.14 11.44
CA ILE A 142 -6.36 -8.77 10.83
C ILE A 142 -5.24 -9.38 11.66
N LEU A 143 -4.31 -10.08 10.99
CA LEU A 143 -3.03 -10.47 11.56
C LEU A 143 -2.03 -9.36 11.29
N THR A 144 -1.64 -8.64 12.35
CA THR A 144 -0.76 -7.46 12.30
C THR A 144 0.68 -7.78 12.69
N PHE A 145 0.95 -8.98 13.20
CA PHE A 145 2.21 -9.38 13.82
C PHE A 145 2.67 -8.50 15.00
N GLU A 146 1.83 -7.58 15.47
CA GLU A 146 2.16 -6.68 16.58
C GLU A 146 1.93 -7.35 17.94
N ASP A 147 2.85 -7.11 18.89
CA ASP A 147 2.79 -7.71 20.23
C ASP A 147 1.52 -7.35 20.99
N ALA A 148 0.97 -6.17 20.75
CA ALA A 148 -0.28 -5.72 21.35
C ALA A 148 -1.49 -6.57 20.92
N ASP A 149 -1.40 -7.22 19.76
CA ASP A 149 -2.46 -8.02 19.16
C ASP A 149 -2.25 -9.52 19.34
N ALA A 150 -1.12 -9.94 19.96
CA ALA A 150 -0.84 -11.35 20.23
C ALA A 150 -1.89 -11.96 21.16
N ARG A 151 -2.53 -13.06 20.71
CA ARG A 151 -3.60 -13.74 21.45
C ARG A 151 -3.31 -15.21 21.70
N PHE A 152 -2.23 -15.74 21.15
CA PHE A 152 -1.87 -17.14 21.34
C PHE A 152 -1.39 -17.44 22.76
N SER A 153 -1.60 -18.68 23.19
CA SER A 153 -1.05 -19.18 24.44
C SER A 153 0.48 -19.31 24.34
N PRO A 154 1.25 -18.98 25.39
CA PRO A 154 2.70 -19.17 25.38
C PRO A 154 3.10 -20.62 25.05
N TYR A 155 4.10 -20.79 24.19
CA TYR A 155 4.66 -22.07 23.81
C TYR A 155 6.18 -22.03 23.72
N GLU A 156 6.83 -23.19 23.68
CA GLU A 156 8.28 -23.32 23.56
C GLU A 156 8.63 -24.04 22.25
N LEU A 157 9.55 -23.46 21.50
CA LEU A 157 10.18 -24.12 20.35
C LEU A 157 11.29 -25.03 20.86
N GLY A 158 11.02 -26.35 20.95
CA GLY A 158 11.84 -27.32 21.66
C GLY A 158 13.27 -27.42 21.15
N TYR A 159 13.52 -27.19 19.85
CA TYR A 159 14.84 -27.29 19.25
C TYR A 159 15.78 -26.13 19.65
N CYS A 160 15.28 -24.94 19.96
CA CYS A 160 16.09 -23.79 20.37
C CYS A 160 15.83 -23.36 21.82
N GLY A 161 14.76 -23.90 22.45
CA GLY A 161 14.37 -23.55 23.81
C GLY A 161 13.82 -22.13 23.97
N GLN A 162 13.45 -21.49 22.85
CA GLN A 162 12.84 -20.17 22.86
C GLN A 162 11.38 -20.27 23.31
N THR A 163 11.02 -19.53 24.36
CA THR A 163 9.62 -19.39 24.79
C THR A 163 8.98 -18.24 24.05
N ILE A 164 7.89 -18.51 23.37
CA ILE A 164 7.15 -17.54 22.58
C ILE A 164 5.94 -17.09 23.38
N THR A 165 5.84 -15.79 23.65
CA THR A 165 4.75 -15.17 24.39
C THR A 165 4.08 -14.04 23.61
N GLN A 166 4.79 -13.52 22.62
CA GLN A 166 4.39 -12.41 21.75
C GLN A 166 5.09 -12.54 20.40
N TRP A 167 4.67 -11.78 19.40
CA TRP A 167 5.20 -11.85 18.04
C TRP A 167 6.69 -11.53 17.96
N SER A 168 7.17 -10.54 18.72
CA SER A 168 8.60 -10.19 18.74
C SER A 168 9.51 -11.31 19.24
N ASP A 169 8.99 -12.29 20.01
CA ASP A 169 9.77 -13.45 20.46
C ASP A 169 10.14 -14.38 19.29
N LEU A 170 9.43 -14.27 18.14
CA LEU A 170 9.69 -15.03 16.92
C LEU A 170 10.71 -14.36 15.98
N ILE A 171 11.21 -13.17 16.34
CA ILE A 171 12.19 -12.44 15.53
C ILE A 171 13.58 -12.99 15.79
N ALA A 172 14.24 -13.41 14.74
CA ALA A 172 15.61 -13.90 14.81
C ALA A 172 16.58 -12.78 15.22
N GLU A 173 17.40 -13.00 16.25
CA GLU A 173 18.44 -12.04 16.70
C GLU A 173 19.56 -11.84 15.66
N ASP A 174 19.76 -12.80 14.77
CA ASP A 174 20.66 -12.76 13.63
C ASP A 174 19.87 -13.22 12.39
N GLN A 175 19.83 -12.40 11.37
CA GLN A 175 19.00 -12.62 10.19
C GLN A 175 19.47 -13.81 9.33
N TYR A 176 20.68 -14.32 9.54
CA TYR A 176 21.28 -15.36 8.72
C TYR A 176 21.53 -16.67 9.47
N MET A 177 22.04 -16.62 10.69
CA MET A 177 22.51 -17.81 11.42
C MET A 177 21.80 -18.06 12.74
N SER A 178 20.71 -17.35 13.03
CA SER A 178 19.94 -17.58 14.26
C SER A 178 19.40 -19.00 14.35
N SER A 179 19.60 -19.65 15.50
CA SER A 179 19.04 -20.97 15.78
C SER A 179 17.49 -20.97 15.76
N LEU A 180 16.87 -19.80 15.93
CA LEU A 180 15.42 -19.67 15.86
C LEU A 180 14.88 -20.00 14.47
N ILE A 181 15.54 -19.52 13.40
CA ILE A 181 15.10 -19.71 12.01
C ILE A 181 15.89 -20.80 11.27
N TYR A 182 16.76 -21.53 11.98
CA TYR A 182 17.59 -22.58 11.40
C TYR A 182 17.78 -23.75 12.34
N ASP A 183 16.87 -24.72 12.30
CA ASP A 183 17.01 -25.97 13.03
C ASP A 183 17.89 -26.96 12.29
N MET A 184 19.18 -27.01 12.62
CA MET A 184 20.14 -27.97 12.07
C MET A 184 19.88 -29.40 12.48
N SER A 185 19.09 -29.63 13.54
CA SER A 185 18.73 -30.98 13.98
C SER A 185 17.62 -31.60 13.11
N GLY A 186 16.81 -30.76 12.48
CA GLY A 186 15.66 -31.18 11.69
C GLY A 186 14.57 -31.84 12.53
N SER A 187 14.50 -31.53 13.82
CA SER A 187 13.58 -32.18 14.76
C SER A 187 12.20 -31.54 14.77
N GLU A 188 12.14 -30.21 14.69
CA GLU A 188 10.93 -29.43 14.80
C GLU A 188 11.00 -28.17 13.93
N PRO A 189 9.89 -27.76 13.28
CA PRO A 189 9.87 -26.52 12.50
C PRO A 189 9.77 -25.29 13.40
N TYR A 190 10.28 -24.16 12.90
CA TYR A 190 9.80 -22.86 13.33
C TYR A 190 8.33 -22.74 12.92
N TYR A 191 7.48 -22.23 13.78
CA TYR A 191 6.09 -22.00 13.44
C TYR A 191 5.50 -20.84 14.22
N TRP A 192 4.40 -20.30 13.70
CA TRP A 192 3.54 -19.36 14.37
C TRP A 192 2.08 -19.64 14.04
N CYS A 193 1.19 -19.24 14.95
CA CYS A 193 -0.24 -19.36 14.78
C CYS A 193 -0.95 -18.16 15.44
N ASP A 194 -1.85 -17.50 14.70
CA ASP A 194 -2.68 -16.41 15.20
C ASP A 194 -3.99 -16.94 15.78
N GLU A 195 -3.84 -17.81 16.82
CA GLU A 195 -4.94 -18.50 17.48
C GLU A 195 -5.93 -17.51 18.11
N GLY A 196 -7.21 -17.71 17.89
CA GLY A 196 -8.28 -16.89 18.46
C GLY A 196 -8.46 -15.53 17.77
N ASN A 197 -7.74 -15.26 16.70
CA ASN A 197 -7.93 -14.09 15.84
C ASN A 197 -8.19 -14.53 14.39
N THR A 198 -7.18 -14.59 13.55
CA THR A 198 -7.34 -15.00 12.14
C THR A 198 -7.28 -16.51 11.93
N GLU A 199 -6.82 -17.27 12.90
CA GLU A 199 -6.52 -18.71 12.83
C GLU A 199 -5.48 -19.07 11.76
N LEU A 200 -4.73 -18.08 11.25
CA LEU A 200 -3.66 -18.31 10.29
C LEU A 200 -2.46 -18.95 10.98
N TYR A 201 -1.90 -19.94 10.31
CA TYR A 201 -0.77 -20.72 10.75
C TYR A 201 0.28 -20.80 9.65
N HIS A 202 1.55 -20.86 10.06
CA HIS A 202 2.67 -21.18 9.20
C HIS A 202 3.71 -22.00 9.95
N ALA A 203 4.37 -22.92 9.24
CA ALA A 203 5.56 -23.61 9.72
C ALA A 203 6.57 -23.75 8.55
N PHE A 204 7.87 -23.72 8.86
CA PHE A 204 8.87 -23.99 7.85
C PHE A 204 8.77 -25.40 7.32
N PRO A 205 8.76 -25.61 6.00
CA PRO A 205 8.74 -26.94 5.43
C PRO A 205 10.06 -27.69 5.70
N TYR A 206 9.96 -29.02 5.75
CA TYR A 206 11.15 -29.86 5.84
C TYR A 206 11.87 -29.87 4.49
N ASN A 207 13.16 -29.54 4.48
CA ASN A 207 13.94 -29.46 3.29
C ASN A 207 15.37 -29.91 3.55
N TYR A 208 15.88 -30.91 2.80
CA TYR A 208 17.26 -31.43 2.85
C TYR A 208 17.79 -31.76 4.27
N GLY A 209 16.93 -32.28 5.14
CA GLY A 209 17.36 -32.75 6.48
C GLY A 209 17.24 -31.71 7.58
N SER A 210 16.65 -30.54 7.31
CA SER A 210 16.46 -29.49 8.30
C SER A 210 15.14 -28.75 8.07
N TYR A 211 14.68 -28.04 9.10
CA TYR A 211 13.73 -26.96 8.98
C TYR A 211 14.49 -25.66 9.03
N ALA A 212 14.46 -24.90 7.97
CA ALA A 212 15.20 -23.66 7.88
C ALA A 212 14.44 -22.65 7.03
N TYR A 213 14.57 -21.37 7.34
CA TYR A 213 14.01 -20.30 6.56
C TYR A 213 14.35 -20.42 5.06
N TRP A 214 15.57 -20.84 4.75
CA TRP A 214 16.00 -21.04 3.36
C TRP A 214 15.40 -22.29 2.68
N GLY A 215 14.78 -23.16 3.43
CA GLY A 215 13.98 -24.25 2.86
C GLY A 215 12.65 -23.78 2.30
N GLY A 216 12.30 -22.52 2.53
CA GLY A 216 11.04 -21.88 2.24
C GLY A 216 10.30 -21.55 3.53
N GLY A 217 9.94 -20.27 3.74
CA GLY A 217 9.28 -19.91 4.97
C GLY A 217 8.80 -18.46 5.06
N HIS A 218 8.03 -18.21 6.10
CA HIS A 218 7.54 -16.90 6.49
C HIS A 218 8.03 -16.59 7.90
N ALA A 219 9.14 -15.85 8.01
CA ALA A 219 9.70 -15.46 9.29
C ALA A 219 9.13 -14.11 9.74
N VAL A 220 8.77 -13.99 11.03
CA VAL A 220 8.44 -12.70 11.63
C VAL A 220 9.71 -11.87 11.73
N SER A 221 9.61 -10.60 11.38
CA SER A 221 10.73 -9.65 11.34
C SER A 221 10.30 -8.25 11.79
N ASN A 222 11.28 -7.45 12.22
CA ASN A 222 11.15 -6.01 12.42
C ASN A 222 12.38 -5.25 11.88
N TYR A 223 13.22 -5.94 11.12
CA TYR A 223 14.38 -5.33 10.48
C TYR A 223 13.94 -4.47 9.30
N ALA A 224 14.22 -3.18 9.34
CA ALA A 224 13.90 -2.22 8.30
C ALA A 224 15.05 -1.26 8.06
N ASN A 225 15.26 -0.87 6.81
CA ASN A 225 16.28 0.11 6.44
C ASN A 225 15.86 0.82 5.13
N LEU A 226 16.06 2.13 5.06
CA LEU A 226 15.90 2.92 3.84
C LEU A 226 17.17 2.95 2.97
N ASP A 227 18.28 2.45 3.49
CA ASP A 227 19.53 2.27 2.76
C ASP A 227 19.65 0.81 2.30
N TYR A 228 19.02 0.53 1.13
CA TYR A 228 19.04 -0.83 0.56
C TYR A 228 20.44 -1.26 0.11
N GLU A 229 21.37 -0.34 -0.17
CA GLU A 229 22.73 -0.70 -0.57
C GLU A 229 23.51 -1.31 0.61
N SER A 230 23.39 -0.73 1.81
CA SER A 230 24.07 -1.21 3.01
C SER A 230 23.46 -2.46 3.62
N SER A 231 22.15 -2.70 3.39
CA SER A 231 21.38 -3.81 3.96
C SER A 231 20.85 -4.79 2.92
N GLY A 232 21.22 -4.62 1.66
CA GLY A 232 20.69 -5.37 0.53
C GLY A 232 21.52 -6.58 0.13
N ASP A 233 21.84 -7.46 1.09
CA ASP A 233 22.49 -8.73 0.83
C ASP A 233 21.83 -9.90 1.60
N TYR A 234 22.25 -11.13 1.33
CA TYR A 234 21.68 -12.33 1.94
C TYR A 234 21.91 -12.41 3.47
N MET A 235 22.85 -11.66 4.03
CA MET A 235 23.07 -11.59 5.48
C MET A 235 21.97 -10.78 6.18
N ASN A 236 21.30 -9.89 5.42
CA ASN A 236 20.24 -9.01 5.87
C ASN A 236 18.88 -9.39 5.28
N GLN A 237 18.68 -10.68 5.01
CA GLN A 237 17.55 -11.23 4.25
C GLN A 237 16.16 -10.97 4.85
N LEU A 238 16.07 -10.61 6.14
CA LEU A 238 14.81 -10.30 6.82
C LEU A 238 14.52 -8.79 6.87
N THR A 239 15.31 -7.95 6.16
CA THR A 239 15.17 -6.50 6.17
C THR A 239 14.22 -6.03 5.07
N VAL A 240 13.12 -5.39 5.45
CA VAL A 240 12.21 -4.70 4.52
C VAL A 240 12.75 -3.30 4.16
N TYR A 241 12.40 -2.80 2.99
CA TYR A 241 12.66 -1.41 2.64
C TYR A 241 11.66 -0.49 3.35
N GLY A 242 12.12 0.18 4.40
CA GLY A 242 11.28 1.02 5.26
C GLY A 242 12.08 1.67 6.38
N PRO A 243 11.47 2.61 7.14
CA PRO A 243 12.15 3.29 8.23
C PRO A 243 12.41 2.34 9.42
N GLU A 244 13.59 2.44 10.02
CA GLU A 244 13.97 1.65 11.19
C GLU A 244 12.98 1.88 12.35
N GLY A 245 12.51 0.78 12.95
CA GLY A 245 11.57 0.79 14.07
C GLY A 245 10.09 1.08 13.69
N ALA A 246 9.81 1.26 12.39
CA ALA A 246 8.47 1.46 11.83
C ALA A 246 8.41 0.91 10.40
N GLY A 247 9.03 -0.27 10.20
CA GLY A 247 9.19 -0.88 8.88
C GLY A 247 7.95 -1.59 8.37
N GLY A 248 7.00 -1.96 9.24
CA GLY A 248 5.73 -2.57 8.88
C GLY A 248 4.74 -1.59 8.26
N HIS A 249 3.62 -2.11 7.77
CA HIS A 249 2.57 -1.31 7.16
C HIS A 249 2.00 -0.29 8.16
N ASN A 250 1.66 0.92 7.68
CA ASN A 250 1.17 2.04 8.50
C ASN A 250 2.07 2.43 9.68
N GLY A 251 3.38 2.11 9.61
CA GLY A 251 4.34 2.41 10.65
C GLY A 251 4.31 1.44 11.84
N SER A 252 3.72 0.27 11.68
CA SER A 252 3.86 -0.88 12.60
C SER A 252 5.32 -1.31 12.68
N GLN A 253 5.67 -2.11 13.69
CA GLN A 253 7.05 -2.56 13.86
C GLN A 253 7.32 -3.88 13.17
N ASN A 254 6.40 -4.85 13.35
CA ASN A 254 6.56 -6.22 12.91
C ASN A 254 5.85 -6.47 11.58
N PHE A 255 6.35 -7.44 10.86
CA PHE A 255 5.79 -7.93 9.60
C PHE A 255 6.31 -9.34 9.35
N ALA A 256 5.85 -10.04 8.32
CA ALA A 256 6.43 -11.31 7.89
C ALA A 256 7.29 -11.11 6.64
N MET A 257 8.43 -11.80 6.59
CA MET A 257 9.30 -11.89 5.42
C MET A 257 9.19 -13.28 4.80
N HIS A 258 8.74 -13.34 3.56
CA HIS A 258 8.70 -14.57 2.77
C HIS A 258 10.06 -14.87 2.15
N PHE A 259 10.42 -16.15 2.12
CA PHE A 259 11.40 -16.73 1.22
C PHE A 259 10.86 -18.03 0.64
N GLY A 260 10.90 -18.16 -0.67
CA GLY A 260 10.58 -19.40 -1.34
C GLY A 260 10.22 -19.20 -2.80
N TYR A 261 10.73 -20.09 -3.65
CA TYR A 261 10.39 -20.14 -5.06
C TYR A 261 10.59 -21.55 -5.62
N LYS A 262 9.90 -21.83 -6.69
CA LYS A 262 10.04 -23.03 -7.48
C LYS A 262 9.85 -22.66 -8.94
N ASP A 263 10.77 -23.12 -9.76
CA ASP A 263 10.70 -22.92 -11.20
C ASP A 263 10.81 -24.27 -11.96
N ASP A 264 10.60 -24.21 -13.26
CA ASP A 264 10.64 -25.39 -14.13
C ASP A 264 12.05 -25.81 -14.54
N SER A 265 13.09 -25.09 -14.08
CA SER A 265 14.47 -25.37 -14.45
C SER A 265 15.00 -26.70 -13.88
N GLY A 266 14.45 -27.10 -12.72
CA GLY A 266 14.87 -28.29 -11.98
C GLY A 266 16.25 -28.16 -11.31
N TYR A 267 16.85 -26.97 -11.31
CA TYR A 267 18.15 -26.68 -10.69
C TYR A 267 18.04 -25.93 -9.37
N ASN A 268 17.03 -25.09 -9.25
CA ASN A 268 16.88 -24.16 -8.13
C ASN A 268 15.47 -24.23 -7.55
N GLY A 269 15.33 -23.60 -6.40
CA GLY A 269 14.07 -23.48 -5.72
C GLY A 269 14.00 -24.32 -4.44
N THR A 270 12.92 -24.16 -3.74
CA THR A 270 12.58 -24.99 -2.57
C THR A 270 11.87 -26.26 -3.01
N GLU A 271 12.03 -27.36 -2.27
CA GLU A 271 11.34 -28.62 -2.57
C GLU A 271 9.83 -28.45 -2.43
N GLU A 272 9.41 -27.71 -1.40
CA GLU A 272 8.04 -27.29 -1.18
C GLU A 272 7.98 -25.76 -1.04
N LEU A 273 6.92 -25.16 -1.53
CA LEU A 273 6.67 -23.73 -1.35
C LEU A 273 6.02 -23.50 0.00
N PRO A 274 6.41 -22.41 0.71
CA PRO A 274 5.78 -22.09 2.00
C PRO A 274 4.34 -21.62 1.82
N SER A 275 3.49 -22.02 2.76
CA SER A 275 2.08 -21.66 2.83
C SER A 275 1.73 -20.91 4.09
N ILE A 276 0.66 -20.14 4.02
CA ILE A 276 -0.14 -19.77 5.17
C ILE A 276 -1.44 -20.55 5.10
N GLU A 277 -1.88 -21.13 6.20
CA GLU A 277 -3.05 -22.01 6.24
C GLU A 277 -3.91 -21.76 7.49
N PHE A 278 -5.16 -22.17 7.46
CA PHE A 278 -6.02 -22.05 8.63
C PHE A 278 -5.84 -23.26 9.57
N ALA A 279 -5.33 -23.02 10.77
CA ALA A 279 -5.01 -24.06 11.76
C ALA A 279 -6.23 -24.92 12.15
N ASP A 280 -7.43 -24.38 12.07
CA ASP A 280 -8.70 -25.05 12.36
C ASP A 280 -9.31 -25.78 11.14
N ASN A 281 -8.60 -25.84 10.02
CA ASN A 281 -9.03 -26.42 8.74
C ASN A 281 -10.34 -25.84 8.18
N THR A 282 -10.73 -24.65 8.60
CA THR A 282 -11.92 -23.98 8.08
C THR A 282 -11.55 -23.10 6.90
N GLU A 283 -12.18 -23.33 5.77
CA GLU A 283 -11.97 -22.49 4.59
C GLU A 283 -12.53 -21.07 4.81
N ARG A 284 -11.68 -20.05 4.57
CA ARG A 284 -12.05 -18.63 4.68
C ARG A 284 -11.55 -17.84 3.51
N VAL A 285 -12.12 -16.67 3.31
CA VAL A 285 -11.62 -15.68 2.34
C VAL A 285 -10.54 -14.86 3.01
N ILE A 286 -9.32 -14.89 2.45
CA ILE A 286 -8.32 -13.88 2.72
C ILE A 286 -8.68 -12.68 1.88
N ASP A 287 -9.08 -11.57 2.52
CA ASP A 287 -9.55 -10.38 1.83
C ASP A 287 -8.39 -9.67 1.12
N HIS A 288 -7.35 -9.37 1.86
CA HIS A 288 -6.16 -8.72 1.33
C HIS A 288 -4.96 -8.88 2.27
N ILE A 289 -3.79 -8.56 1.72
CA ILE A 289 -2.53 -8.36 2.45
C ILE A 289 -1.89 -7.06 1.97
N TYR A 290 -0.93 -6.53 2.71
CA TYR A 290 -0.03 -5.50 2.21
C TYR A 290 1.32 -6.11 1.88
N VAL A 291 1.94 -5.70 0.76
CA VAL A 291 3.18 -6.27 0.24
C VAL A 291 4.22 -5.16 0.04
N ASN A 292 5.48 -5.47 0.35
CA ASN A 292 6.62 -4.61 0.06
C ASN A 292 7.85 -5.47 -0.30
N ASN A 293 8.84 -4.87 -0.92
CA ASN A 293 10.09 -5.55 -1.24
C ASN A 293 11.06 -5.57 -0.04
N SER A 294 11.86 -6.62 0.04
CA SER A 294 13.05 -6.64 0.90
C SER A 294 14.14 -5.71 0.34
N CYS A 295 15.01 -5.18 1.22
CA CYS A 295 16.20 -4.44 0.79
C CYS A 295 17.08 -5.27 -0.14
N TYR A 296 17.20 -6.57 0.11
CA TYR A 296 17.98 -7.46 -0.74
C TYR A 296 17.41 -7.56 -2.16
N ALA A 297 16.09 -7.70 -2.31
CA ALA A 297 15.46 -7.71 -3.62
C ALA A 297 15.67 -6.38 -4.36
N ILE A 298 15.42 -5.25 -3.73
CA ILE A 298 15.61 -3.91 -4.33
C ILE A 298 17.06 -3.71 -4.77
N ASN A 299 18.04 -4.05 -3.91
CA ASN A 299 19.45 -3.91 -4.26
C ASN A 299 19.82 -4.74 -5.49
N CYS A 300 19.30 -5.96 -5.60
CA CYS A 300 19.54 -6.80 -6.77
C CYS A 300 18.78 -6.31 -8.01
N TYR A 301 17.57 -5.80 -7.87
CA TYR A 301 16.81 -5.21 -8.99
C TYR A 301 17.55 -4.01 -9.58
N ILE A 302 18.16 -3.17 -8.75
CA ILE A 302 18.84 -1.95 -9.19
C ILE A 302 20.28 -2.22 -9.60
N GLY A 303 21.05 -2.97 -8.81
CA GLY A 303 22.50 -3.16 -8.96
C GLY A 303 22.94 -4.51 -9.55
N GLY A 304 22.06 -5.51 -9.50
CA GLY A 304 22.45 -6.89 -9.69
C GLY A 304 23.29 -7.43 -8.51
N ASN A 305 23.69 -8.70 -8.56
CA ASN A 305 24.46 -9.32 -7.46
C ASN A 305 25.56 -10.29 -7.92
N GLY A 306 25.97 -10.23 -9.17
CA GLY A 306 26.96 -11.16 -9.75
C GLY A 306 26.38 -12.51 -10.21
N LEU A 307 25.19 -12.91 -9.74
CA LEU A 307 24.41 -14.05 -10.22
C LEU A 307 23.32 -13.62 -11.19
N THR A 308 22.81 -12.41 -11.00
CA THR A 308 21.76 -11.81 -11.82
C THR A 308 22.14 -10.40 -12.23
N ALA A 309 21.73 -9.97 -13.41
CA ALA A 309 21.83 -8.61 -13.88
C ALA A 309 20.76 -7.73 -13.19
N PRO A 310 20.94 -6.40 -13.16
CA PRO A 310 19.87 -5.48 -12.82
C PRO A 310 18.62 -5.72 -13.69
N ILE A 311 17.44 -5.40 -13.17
CA ILE A 311 16.20 -5.41 -13.94
C ILE A 311 16.28 -4.33 -15.03
N GLY A 312 16.11 -4.73 -16.28
CA GLY A 312 16.06 -3.88 -17.44
C GLY A 312 14.63 -3.57 -17.90
N GLU A 313 14.51 -2.80 -19.00
CA GLU A 313 13.22 -2.54 -19.62
C GLU A 313 12.57 -3.86 -20.11
N GLY A 314 11.36 -4.15 -19.66
CA GLY A 314 10.62 -5.38 -19.98
C GLY A 314 10.91 -6.57 -19.06
N ASP A 315 11.88 -6.45 -18.15
CA ASP A 315 12.06 -7.44 -17.08
C ASP A 315 11.06 -7.24 -15.95
N ARG A 316 10.67 -8.35 -15.31
CA ARG A 316 9.67 -8.36 -14.24
C ARG A 316 10.04 -9.32 -13.12
N ALA A 317 9.59 -9.00 -11.92
CA ALA A 317 9.55 -9.91 -10.78
C ALA A 317 8.16 -9.84 -10.16
N TRP A 318 7.59 -11.01 -9.81
CA TRP A 318 6.25 -11.08 -9.23
C TRP A 318 6.15 -12.22 -8.23
N VAL A 319 5.15 -12.13 -7.36
CA VAL A 319 4.73 -13.21 -6.48
C VAL A 319 3.39 -13.77 -6.97
N ILE A 320 3.25 -15.09 -6.94
CA ILE A 320 2.04 -15.83 -7.26
C ILE A 320 1.45 -16.34 -5.95
N ALA A 321 0.18 -16.05 -5.69
CA ALA A 321 -0.61 -16.63 -4.60
C ALA A 321 -1.54 -17.70 -5.18
N THR A 322 -1.31 -18.96 -4.85
CA THR A 322 -2.16 -20.07 -5.26
C THR A 322 -3.02 -20.51 -4.07
N GLY A 323 -4.34 -20.36 -4.21
CA GLY A 323 -5.32 -20.78 -3.22
C GLY A 323 -5.67 -22.26 -3.36
N TYR A 324 -5.77 -22.97 -2.24
CA TYR A 324 -6.18 -24.38 -2.17
C TYR A 324 -7.39 -24.54 -1.24
N ASN A 325 -8.31 -25.43 -1.59
CA ASN A 325 -9.41 -25.86 -0.72
C ASN A 325 -8.92 -26.92 0.28
N ALA A 326 -9.82 -27.39 1.15
CA ALA A 326 -9.52 -28.43 2.15
C ALA A 326 -9.20 -29.82 1.55
N ASP A 327 -9.51 -30.05 0.30
CA ASP A 327 -9.19 -31.27 -0.46
C ASP A 327 -7.87 -31.16 -1.23
N ASP A 328 -7.07 -30.10 -0.99
CA ASP A 328 -5.81 -29.77 -1.70
C ASP A 328 -5.99 -29.49 -3.21
N GLU A 329 -7.16 -29.10 -3.65
CA GLU A 329 -7.41 -28.68 -5.03
C GLU A 329 -7.20 -27.17 -5.17
N ILE A 330 -6.56 -26.76 -6.28
CA ILE A 330 -6.37 -25.34 -6.61
C ILE A 330 -7.73 -24.70 -6.89
N VAL A 331 -8.06 -23.62 -6.20
CA VAL A 331 -9.29 -22.85 -6.41
C VAL A 331 -9.04 -21.55 -7.19
N GLY A 332 -7.81 -21.05 -7.22
CA GLY A 332 -7.44 -19.86 -7.98
C GLY A 332 -5.98 -19.48 -7.82
N GLU A 333 -5.53 -18.59 -8.68
CA GLU A 333 -4.20 -18.00 -8.64
C GLU A 333 -4.29 -16.50 -8.92
N LEU A 334 -3.47 -15.72 -8.22
CA LEU A 334 -3.34 -14.27 -8.38
C LEU A 334 -1.87 -13.90 -8.40
N GLU A 335 -1.55 -12.85 -9.14
CA GLU A 335 -0.19 -12.33 -9.26
C GLU A 335 -0.11 -10.91 -8.71
N PHE A 336 1.03 -10.59 -8.09
CA PHE A 336 1.39 -9.25 -7.66
C PHE A 336 2.78 -8.89 -8.18
N LEU A 337 2.89 -7.79 -8.92
CA LEU A 337 4.17 -7.31 -9.46
C LEU A 337 4.99 -6.64 -8.36
N LEU A 338 6.16 -7.19 -8.06
CA LEU A 338 7.18 -6.62 -7.18
C LEU A 338 8.08 -5.63 -7.91
N ALA A 339 8.30 -5.88 -9.21
CA ALA A 339 8.99 -4.98 -10.12
C ALA A 339 8.47 -5.15 -11.55
N ASP A 340 8.31 -4.04 -12.29
CA ASP A 340 7.98 -3.98 -13.73
C ASP A 340 8.93 -2.98 -14.39
N GLY A 341 10.08 -3.45 -14.82
CA GLY A 341 11.20 -2.63 -15.24
C GLY A 341 11.84 -1.85 -14.10
N PRO A 342 12.87 -1.03 -14.40
CA PRO A 342 13.63 -0.30 -13.39
C PRO A 342 12.84 0.82 -12.69
N GLU A 343 11.80 1.36 -13.32
CA GLU A 343 10.97 2.44 -12.77
C GLU A 343 9.74 1.91 -11.99
N GLY A 344 9.42 0.63 -12.12
CA GLY A 344 8.25 0.00 -11.52
C GLY A 344 8.56 -0.90 -10.32
N ILE A 345 9.64 -0.62 -9.58
CA ILE A 345 10.01 -1.37 -8.37
C ILE A 345 9.12 -0.91 -7.21
N VAL A 346 8.44 -1.85 -6.55
CA VAL A 346 7.64 -1.55 -5.35
C VAL A 346 8.59 -1.18 -4.20
N THR A 347 8.41 0.00 -3.64
CA THR A 347 9.20 0.54 -2.52
C THR A 347 8.34 1.03 -1.36
N GLU A 348 7.03 0.84 -1.45
CA GLU A 348 6.06 1.21 -0.43
C GLU A 348 5.08 0.05 -0.22
N TRP A 349 4.53 -0.06 1.00
CA TRP A 349 3.50 -1.04 1.30
C TRP A 349 2.30 -0.87 0.37
N THR A 350 2.02 -1.88 -0.42
CA THR A 350 0.99 -1.85 -1.44
C THR A 350 -0.06 -2.93 -1.18
N LYS A 351 -1.32 -2.55 -1.17
CA LYS A 351 -2.44 -3.48 -0.95
C LYS A 351 -2.54 -4.48 -2.10
N TRP A 352 -2.62 -5.76 -1.78
CA TRP A 352 -2.93 -6.84 -2.69
C TRP A 352 -4.26 -7.50 -2.31
N ASP A 353 -5.27 -7.33 -3.14
CA ASP A 353 -6.58 -7.96 -2.97
C ASP A 353 -6.50 -9.45 -3.33
N LEU A 354 -6.77 -10.32 -2.36
CA LEU A 354 -6.79 -11.77 -2.53
C LEU A 354 -8.22 -12.35 -2.50
N SER A 355 -9.24 -11.51 -2.34
CA SER A 355 -10.63 -11.95 -2.13
C SER A 355 -11.19 -12.76 -3.30
N SER A 356 -10.67 -12.56 -4.50
CA SER A 356 -11.09 -13.29 -5.71
C SER A 356 -10.59 -14.74 -5.75
N LEU A 357 -9.67 -15.17 -4.87
CA LEU A 357 -9.36 -16.58 -4.65
C LEU A 357 -10.58 -17.34 -4.09
N GLY A 358 -11.53 -16.62 -3.46
CA GLY A 358 -12.65 -17.23 -2.78
C GLY A 358 -12.25 -17.83 -1.43
N LYS A 359 -13.02 -18.82 -0.95
CA LYS A 359 -12.68 -19.55 0.29
C LYS A 359 -11.54 -20.51 0.03
N VAL A 360 -10.49 -20.41 0.84
CA VAL A 360 -9.28 -21.25 0.81
C VAL A 360 -9.03 -21.88 2.16
N ALA A 361 -8.46 -23.07 2.19
CA ALA A 361 -7.88 -23.68 3.39
C ALA A 361 -6.43 -23.22 3.59
N LYS A 362 -5.72 -22.96 2.49
CA LYS A 362 -4.35 -22.44 2.50
C LYS A 362 -4.07 -21.61 1.25
N VAL A 363 -3.09 -20.70 1.35
CA VAL A 363 -2.48 -20.00 0.23
C VAL A 363 -0.99 -20.31 0.22
N VAL A 364 -0.49 -20.70 -0.93
CA VAL A 364 0.93 -20.95 -1.20
C VAL A 364 1.49 -19.79 -2.01
N PHE A 365 2.66 -19.30 -1.63
CA PHE A 365 3.32 -18.22 -2.35
C PHE A 365 4.55 -18.71 -3.11
N ASN A 366 4.68 -18.26 -4.36
CA ASN A 366 5.82 -18.54 -5.22
C ASN A 366 6.35 -17.26 -5.85
N LEU A 367 7.64 -17.01 -5.76
CA LEU A 367 8.26 -15.94 -6.53
C LEU A 367 8.69 -16.42 -7.90
N ALA A 368 8.50 -15.55 -8.89
CA ALA A 368 8.88 -15.76 -10.26
C ALA A 368 9.37 -14.45 -10.89
N GLY A 369 9.97 -14.55 -12.05
CA GLY A 369 10.44 -13.37 -12.80
C GLY A 369 11.04 -13.77 -14.15
N THR A 370 11.35 -12.73 -14.93
CA THR A 370 11.98 -12.89 -16.27
C THR A 370 13.49 -13.08 -16.20
N SER A 371 14.12 -12.71 -15.05
CA SER A 371 15.57 -12.85 -14.89
C SER A 371 15.97 -14.31 -14.74
N ASP A 372 16.77 -14.81 -15.69
CA ASP A 372 17.30 -16.17 -15.73
C ASP A 372 18.79 -16.10 -16.09
N ASN A 373 19.61 -16.75 -15.28
CA ASN A 373 21.06 -16.84 -15.48
C ASN A 373 21.50 -18.13 -16.19
N GLY A 374 20.57 -18.88 -16.78
CA GLY A 374 20.79 -20.18 -17.43
C GLY A 374 20.57 -21.36 -16.49
N TYR A 375 20.18 -21.10 -15.22
CA TYR A 375 19.84 -22.10 -14.21
C TYR A 375 18.46 -21.87 -13.59
N GLY A 376 17.63 -21.02 -14.20
CA GLY A 376 16.31 -20.64 -13.74
C GLY A 376 16.26 -19.25 -13.10
N PHE A 377 15.18 -19.00 -12.34
CA PHE A 377 14.95 -17.71 -11.69
C PHE A 377 16.13 -17.29 -10.82
N SER A 378 16.65 -16.09 -11.04
CA SER A 378 17.94 -15.67 -10.49
C SER A 378 17.89 -14.42 -9.59
N GLN A 379 16.73 -13.78 -9.44
CA GLN A 379 16.53 -12.69 -8.50
C GLN A 379 16.29 -13.23 -7.07
N PRO A 380 16.53 -12.42 -6.01
CA PRO A 380 16.21 -12.84 -4.65
C PRO A 380 14.71 -13.14 -4.47
N ALA A 381 14.41 -14.31 -3.93
CA ALA A 381 13.04 -14.80 -3.76
C ALA A 381 12.42 -14.35 -2.43
N TYR A 382 12.46 -13.04 -2.15
CA TYR A 382 12.01 -12.44 -0.89
C TYR A 382 11.00 -11.33 -1.14
N PHE A 383 9.94 -11.31 -0.34
CA PHE A 383 9.05 -10.17 -0.19
C PHE A 383 8.52 -10.09 1.24
N ALA A 384 8.22 -8.88 1.70
CA ALA A 384 7.58 -8.66 2.99
C ALA A 384 6.06 -8.57 2.80
N TYR A 385 5.30 -9.06 3.79
CA TYR A 385 3.85 -8.86 3.85
C TYR A 385 3.40 -8.58 5.27
N ASP A 386 2.28 -7.86 5.41
CA ASP A 386 1.73 -7.41 6.67
C ASP A 386 0.21 -7.24 6.57
N ASP A 387 -0.45 -7.06 7.71
CA ASP A 387 -1.89 -6.79 7.82
C ASP A 387 -2.75 -7.75 6.98
N ILE A 388 -2.63 -9.07 7.28
CA ILE A 388 -3.43 -10.08 6.58
C ILE A 388 -4.89 -10.02 7.08
N ALA A 389 -5.78 -9.56 6.23
CA ALA A 389 -7.20 -9.44 6.56
C ALA A 389 -7.97 -10.69 6.13
N VAL A 390 -8.69 -11.29 7.06
CA VAL A 390 -9.49 -12.52 6.86
C VAL A 390 -10.96 -12.24 7.16
N ARG A 391 -11.86 -12.76 6.31
CA ARG A 391 -13.31 -12.65 6.51
C ARG A 391 -13.81 -13.78 7.41
N PHE A 392 -14.48 -13.41 8.49
CA PHE A 392 -15.20 -14.33 9.40
C PHE A 392 -16.70 -14.11 9.24
N GLU A 393 -17.44 -15.16 8.95
CA GLU A 393 -18.91 -15.10 8.87
C GLU A 393 -19.50 -14.75 10.24
N LYS A 394 -20.51 -13.85 10.28
CA LYS A 394 -21.21 -13.41 11.49
C LYS A 394 -22.32 -14.38 11.87
#